data_a9428b3ec6f98797a56e541f5ff4c3a5
#
_entry.id   a9428b3ec6f98797a56e541f5ff4c3a5
#
_cell.length_a   1.000
_cell.length_b   1.000
_cell.length_c   1.000
_cell.angle_alpha   90.00
_cell.angle_beta   90.00
_cell.angle_gamma   90.00
#
_symmetry.space_group_name_H-M   'P 1'
#
loop_
_entity.id
_entity.type
_entity.pdbx_description
1 polymer ?
#
loop_
_entity_poly.entity_id
_entity_poly.type
_entity_poly.pdbx_seq_one_letter_code
_entity_poly.pdbx_strand_id
1 'polypeptide(L)'
;MSLPIRVTVLSREDCHLCDDVYRIAVRLQSELYIEVSKLSIDGDKVLVERYGTRIPVVLLDEVEHFAGNVTEGELRRAIKKRGGEDL
;
A
#
# COMPACT_ATOMS: atom_id res chain seq x y z
N MET A 1 15.68 0.59 -18.43
CA MET A 1 15.50 1.34 -17.17
C MET A 1 14.27 0.84 -16.46
N SER A 2 14.41 0.63 -15.17
CA SER A 2 13.30 0.15 -14.35
C SER A 2 12.47 1.32 -13.82
N LEU A 3 11.18 1.08 -13.67
CA LEU A 3 10.30 2.03 -13.00
C LEU A 3 10.09 1.54 -11.56
N PRO A 4 9.89 2.44 -10.61
CA PRO A 4 9.58 2.02 -9.25
C PRO A 4 8.23 1.31 -9.22
N ILE A 5 8.08 0.36 -8.30
CA ILE A 5 6.77 -0.20 -8.01
C ILE A 5 5.97 0.84 -7.24
N ARG A 6 4.74 1.07 -7.65
CA ARG A 6 3.85 2.00 -6.96
C ARG A 6 3.12 1.26 -5.86
N VAL A 7 3.32 1.72 -4.64
CA VAL A 7 2.65 1.15 -3.46
C VAL A 7 1.60 2.15 -3.02
N THR A 8 0.34 1.79 -3.15
CA THR A 8 -0.77 2.66 -2.77
C THR A 8 -1.49 2.07 -1.58
N VAL A 9 -1.60 2.85 -0.51
CA VAL A 9 -2.36 2.45 0.68
C VAL A 9 -3.71 3.15 0.62
N LEU A 10 -4.77 2.38 0.42
CA LEU A 10 -6.13 2.91 0.46
C LEU A 10 -6.53 3.06 1.91
N SER A 11 -7.04 4.22 2.26
CA SER A 11 -7.35 4.57 3.65
C SER A 11 -8.67 5.30 3.78
N ARG A 12 -9.08 5.51 5.03
CA ARG A 12 -10.22 6.35 5.38
C ARG A 12 -9.79 7.28 6.52
N GLU A 13 -10.59 8.31 6.79
CA GLU A 13 -10.32 9.20 7.92
C GLU A 13 -10.35 8.42 9.24
N ASP A 14 -9.55 8.88 10.20
CA ASP A 14 -9.48 8.29 11.54
C ASP A 14 -9.18 6.79 11.55
N CYS A 15 -8.33 6.36 10.65
CA CYS A 15 -7.93 4.96 10.57
C CYS A 15 -6.50 4.78 11.06
N HIS A 16 -6.33 4.37 12.31
CA HIS A 16 -4.99 4.16 12.89
C HIS A 16 -4.23 3.03 12.19
N LEU A 17 -4.93 1.97 11.84
CA LEU A 17 -4.31 0.84 11.15
C LEU A 17 -3.81 1.25 9.75
N CYS A 18 -4.54 2.13 9.08
CA CYS A 18 -4.12 2.67 7.78
C CYS A 18 -2.82 3.47 7.94
N ASP A 19 -2.72 4.25 9.01
CA ASP A 19 -1.51 5.03 9.29
C ASP A 19 -0.33 4.11 9.58
N ASP A 20 -0.55 3.02 10.29
CA ASP A 20 0.50 2.05 10.60
C ASP A 20 1.02 1.40 9.31
N VAL A 21 0.12 0.95 8.46
CA VAL A 21 0.49 0.33 7.18
C VAL A 21 1.22 1.32 6.28
N TYR A 22 0.73 2.55 6.23
CA TYR A 22 1.38 3.60 5.44
C TYR A 22 2.81 3.86 5.95
N ARG A 23 2.99 3.91 7.26
CA ARG A 23 4.30 4.14 7.87
C ARG A 23 5.29 3.02 7.52
N ILE A 24 4.81 1.78 7.50
CA ILE A 24 5.61 0.63 7.09
C ILE A 24 6.06 0.79 5.63
N ALA A 25 5.13 1.17 4.76
CA ALA A 25 5.45 1.37 3.34
C ALA A 25 6.46 2.50 3.14
N VAL A 26 6.29 3.61 3.86
CA VAL A 26 7.24 4.73 3.77
C VAL A 26 8.63 4.30 4.22
N ARG A 27 8.71 3.50 5.28
CA ARG A 27 10.01 3.01 5.76
C ARG A 27 10.72 2.18 4.69
N LEU A 28 9.98 1.38 3.94
CA LEU A 28 10.56 0.55 2.88
C LEU A 28 11.13 1.36 1.71
N GLN A 29 10.74 2.61 1.56
CA GLN A 29 11.33 3.49 0.53
C GLN A 29 12.82 3.71 0.73
N SER A 30 13.33 3.52 1.95
CA SER A 30 14.76 3.69 2.22
C SER A 30 15.58 2.50 1.76
N GLU A 31 14.96 1.37 1.45
CA GLU A 31 15.70 0.18 1.00
C GLU A 31 15.25 -0.36 -0.36
N LEU A 32 14.06 -0.01 -0.82
CA LEU A 32 13.50 -0.52 -2.09
C LEU A 32 13.14 0.63 -3.02
N TYR A 33 13.25 0.37 -4.31
CA TYR A 33 12.89 1.35 -5.33
C TYR A 33 11.38 1.32 -5.56
N ILE A 34 10.66 2.06 -4.73
CA ILE A 34 9.20 2.12 -4.74
C ILE A 34 8.74 3.57 -4.58
N GLU A 35 7.53 3.85 -5.05
CA GLU A 35 6.84 5.11 -4.80
C GLU A 35 5.64 4.79 -3.92
N VAL A 36 5.53 5.46 -2.77
CA VAL A 36 4.46 5.22 -1.82
C VAL A 36 3.49 6.38 -1.82
N SER A 37 2.19 6.06 -1.88
CA SER A 37 1.14 7.06 -1.76
C SER A 37 0.03 6.52 -0.86
N LYS A 38 -0.70 7.44 -0.26
CA LYS A 38 -1.88 7.13 0.54
C LYS A 38 -3.06 7.82 -0.10
N LEU A 39 -4.12 7.06 -0.36
CA LEU A 39 -5.32 7.56 -1.02
C LEU A 39 -6.53 7.32 -0.13
N SER A 40 -7.20 8.41 0.26
CA SER A 40 -8.46 8.28 0.98
C SER A 40 -9.55 7.87 0.00
N ILE A 41 -10.34 6.87 0.38
CA ILE A 41 -11.48 6.44 -0.45
C ILE A 41 -12.76 7.18 -0.09
N ASP A 42 -12.73 7.99 0.97
CA ASP A 42 -13.90 8.78 1.37
C ASP A 42 -14.24 9.78 0.27
N GLY A 43 -15.52 9.87 -0.05
CA GLY A 43 -15.99 10.71 -1.14
C GLY A 43 -16.07 10.03 -2.49
N ASP A 44 -15.51 8.83 -2.63
CA ASP A 44 -15.60 8.04 -3.87
C ASP A 44 -16.49 6.83 -3.61
N LYS A 45 -17.73 6.89 -4.12
CA LYS A 45 -18.71 5.84 -3.87
C LYS A 45 -18.25 4.47 -4.35
N VAL A 46 -17.59 4.41 -5.50
CA VAL A 46 -17.13 3.14 -6.07
C VAL A 46 -16.09 2.51 -5.18
N LEU A 47 -15.13 3.31 -4.71
CA LEU A 47 -14.07 2.81 -3.83
C LEU A 47 -14.61 2.41 -2.47
N VAL A 48 -15.55 3.17 -1.93
CA VAL A 48 -16.16 2.85 -0.63
C VAL A 48 -16.94 1.53 -0.73
N GLU A 49 -17.69 1.32 -1.79
CA GLU A 49 -18.41 0.06 -1.97
C GLU A 49 -17.45 -1.12 -2.12
N ARG A 50 -16.36 -0.91 -2.83
CA ARG A 50 -15.42 -2.00 -3.13
C ARG A 50 -14.50 -2.32 -1.96
N TYR A 51 -14.02 -1.32 -1.24
CA TYR A 51 -12.97 -1.47 -0.23
C TYR A 51 -13.36 -1.02 1.18
N GLY A 52 -14.50 -0.39 1.37
CA GLY A 52 -14.83 0.30 2.62
C GLY A 52 -14.73 -0.52 3.90
N THR A 53 -15.02 -1.82 3.84
CA THR A 53 -14.93 -2.71 5.00
C THR A 53 -13.61 -3.46 5.08
N ARG A 54 -12.71 -3.25 4.12
CA ARG A 54 -11.43 -3.98 4.04
C ARG A 54 -10.21 -3.09 4.23
N ILE A 55 -10.42 -1.82 4.51
CA ILE A 55 -9.36 -0.82 4.72
C ILE A 55 -8.51 -1.20 5.95
N PRO A 56 -7.18 -1.04 5.93
CA PRO A 56 -6.39 -0.54 4.79
C PRO A 56 -6.20 -1.59 3.70
N VAL A 57 -6.15 -1.14 2.45
CA VAL A 57 -5.87 -2.03 1.33
C VAL A 57 -4.58 -1.56 0.67
N VAL A 58 -3.67 -2.49 0.41
CA VAL A 58 -2.41 -2.17 -0.26
C VAL A 58 -2.46 -2.67 -1.69
N LEU A 59 -2.26 -1.74 -2.61
CA LEU A 59 -2.15 -2.02 -4.03
C LEU A 59 -0.68 -1.92 -4.45
N LEU A 60 -0.23 -2.88 -5.25
CA LEU A 60 1.08 -2.80 -5.90
C LEU A 60 0.83 -2.67 -7.40
N ASP A 61 1.25 -1.55 -7.98
CA ASP A 61 0.98 -1.22 -9.38
C ASP A 61 -0.52 -1.41 -9.71
N GLU A 62 -1.38 -0.90 -8.82
CA GLU A 62 -2.83 -0.94 -8.94
C GLU A 62 -3.47 -2.31 -8.79
N VAL A 63 -2.69 -3.32 -8.39
CA VAL A 63 -3.22 -4.67 -8.11
C VAL A 63 -3.29 -4.88 -6.60
N GLU A 64 -4.45 -5.28 -6.11
CA GLU A 64 -4.67 -5.53 -4.69
C GLU A 64 -3.82 -6.70 -4.22
N HIS A 65 -3.06 -6.49 -3.15
CA HIS A 65 -2.22 -7.52 -2.55
C HIS A 65 -2.58 -7.81 -1.09
N PHE A 66 -2.97 -6.80 -0.33
CA PHE A 66 -3.30 -6.96 1.08
C PHE A 66 -4.55 -6.19 1.43
N ALA A 67 -5.34 -6.74 2.34
CA ALA A 67 -6.47 -6.06 2.95
C ALA A 67 -6.36 -6.26 4.45
N GLY A 68 -6.40 -5.17 5.22
CA GLY A 68 -6.20 -5.19 6.66
C GLY A 68 -4.74 -5.05 7.03
N ASN A 69 -4.35 -5.63 8.16
CA ASN A 69 -3.01 -5.49 8.67
C ASN A 69 -1.98 -6.24 7.81
N VAL A 70 -0.81 -5.64 7.67
CA VAL A 70 0.30 -6.27 6.95
C VAL A 70 1.59 -5.95 7.70
N THR A 71 2.52 -6.90 7.76
CA THR A 71 3.81 -6.67 8.39
C THR A 71 4.80 -6.14 7.36
N GLU A 72 5.86 -5.50 7.87
CA GLU A 72 6.93 -4.99 7.01
C GLU A 72 7.55 -6.11 6.18
N GLY A 73 7.79 -7.29 6.80
CA GLY A 73 8.36 -8.43 6.09
C GLY A 73 7.46 -8.95 4.98
N GLU A 74 6.13 -9.01 5.25
CA GLU A 74 5.17 -9.44 4.24
C GLU A 74 5.15 -8.48 3.05
N LEU A 75 5.14 -7.20 3.33
CA LEU A 75 5.10 -6.19 2.27
C LEU A 75 6.41 -6.20 1.46
N ARG A 76 7.55 -6.30 2.13
CA ARG A 76 8.85 -6.40 1.45
C ARG A 76 8.88 -7.60 0.50
N ARG A 77 8.44 -8.76 0.96
CA ARG A 77 8.42 -9.96 0.13
C ARG A 77 7.52 -9.81 -1.08
N ALA A 78 6.34 -9.22 -0.89
CA ALA A 78 5.40 -9.02 -2.00
C ALA A 78 5.97 -8.07 -3.04
N ILE A 79 6.62 -6.99 -2.60
CA ILE A 79 7.25 -6.03 -3.51
C ILE A 79 8.37 -6.70 -4.32
N LYS A 80 9.23 -7.46 -3.65
CA LYS A 80 10.33 -8.15 -4.33
C LYS A 80 9.84 -9.22 -5.28
N LYS A 81 8.81 -9.96 -4.90
CA LYS A 81 8.23 -10.99 -5.74
C LYS A 81 7.62 -10.40 -7.01
N ARG A 82 7.10 -9.19 -6.93
CA ARG A 82 6.55 -8.48 -8.09
C ARG A 82 7.64 -7.85 -8.96
N GLY A 83 8.89 -7.98 -8.60
CA GLY A 83 10.00 -7.43 -9.36
C GLY A 83 10.59 -6.15 -8.80
N GLY A 84 10.24 -5.81 -7.56
CA GLY A 84 10.81 -4.66 -6.88
C GLY A 84 12.30 -4.78 -6.69
N GLU A 85 13.02 -3.69 -6.90
CA GLU A 85 14.48 -3.66 -6.84
C GLU A 85 14.95 -2.97 -5.58
N ASP A 86 16.13 -3.36 -5.10
CA ASP A 86 16.80 -2.67 -4.01
C ASP A 86 17.34 -1.32 -4.53
N LEU A 87 17.48 -0.38 -3.62
CA LEU A 87 18.11 0.91 -3.93
C LEU A 87 19.60 0.73 -4.18
#